data_5456a27d3b2c9329201105ee43f30467
#
_entry.id   5456a27d3b2c9329201105ee43f30467
#
_cell.length_a   1.000
_cell.length_b   1.000
_cell.length_c   1.000
_cell.angle_alpha   90.00
_cell.angle_beta   90.00
_cell.angle_gamma   90.00
#
_symmetry.space_group_name_H-M   'P 1'
#
loop_
_entity.id
_entity.type
_entity.pdbx_description
1 polymer ?
#
loop_
_entity_poly.entity_id
_entity_poly.type
_entity_poly.pdbx_seq_one_letter_code
_entity_poly.pdbx_strand_id
1 'polypeptide(L)'
;MARLGSAIASEARQFSIKNIVVARDSRSSSSALADALINGIIESGCDVLDIGQVTTSALFFVAHHTEGRTGIMVTGGSSSEEHNGLKWLMNDEMPTHQSMQALQRRFENNEFFRTGNASVEHNALFSNEYIGSIADEVHIARPMTIVLDCAGGSAAQIGPSMLKTLGCDVIELKSHVGHNANQTFSLSSFDELIESVKNHRADLGIYLPSDGCRVTLVDSSGKIIWPDRQMMLLARDVLLSRSGGQILHDTGCSKYLPEQIKKRGGRPLLCKSNPAIIRTTLKQTGAALAGTFRGHLFFNDRWLGFDDGLYAAARMIEILSSDQRNSAAVFDDLPDSINTPALQIALPDNDAERFIEQLISQAQFNGHIDTSEGIKVEMPNAWGLIRCSTSESGLVLRFEADTPEALERIQTQFRNELLKIKPDISLPF
;
A
#
# COMPACT_ATOMS: atom_id res chain seq x y z
N MET A 1 23.42 -6.96 -6.54
CA MET A 1 22.78 -5.61 -6.50
C MET A 1 23.50 -4.61 -7.39
N ALA A 2 24.84 -4.47 -7.39
CA ALA A 2 25.57 -3.53 -8.26
C ALA A 2 25.22 -3.67 -9.76
N ARG A 3 25.25 -4.90 -10.32
CA ARG A 3 24.84 -5.11 -11.72
C ARG A 3 23.40 -4.65 -12.02
N LEU A 4 22.48 -4.78 -11.05
CA LEU A 4 21.12 -4.30 -11.20
C LEU A 4 21.07 -2.76 -11.20
N GLY A 5 21.87 -2.11 -10.35
CA GLY A 5 22.07 -0.67 -10.38
C GLY A 5 22.61 -0.18 -11.73
N SER A 6 23.61 -0.88 -12.28
CA SER A 6 24.16 -0.55 -13.61
C SER A 6 23.10 -0.74 -14.71
N ALA A 7 22.26 -1.77 -14.63
CA ALA A 7 21.21 -2.00 -15.62
C ALA A 7 20.13 -0.90 -15.58
N ILE A 8 19.65 -0.54 -14.38
CA ILE A 8 18.63 0.51 -14.20
C ILE A 8 19.17 1.88 -14.61
N ALA A 9 20.40 2.24 -14.21
CA ALA A 9 21.02 3.48 -14.61
C ALA A 9 21.25 3.56 -16.12
N SER A 10 21.63 2.45 -16.75
CA SER A 10 21.80 2.40 -18.20
C SER A 10 20.46 2.58 -18.93
N GLU A 11 19.36 2.06 -18.37
CA GLU A 11 18.01 2.31 -18.89
C GLU A 11 17.63 3.78 -18.72
N ALA A 12 17.85 4.35 -17.54
CA ALA A 12 17.58 5.77 -17.25
C ALA A 12 18.34 6.71 -18.23
N ARG A 13 19.60 6.41 -18.54
CA ARG A 13 20.37 7.18 -19.50
C ARG A 13 19.84 7.15 -20.93
N GLN A 14 19.15 6.10 -21.36
CA GLN A 14 18.46 6.08 -22.65
C GLN A 14 17.36 7.15 -22.73
N PHE A 15 16.76 7.48 -21.60
CA PHE A 15 15.80 8.58 -21.45
C PHE A 15 16.45 9.91 -21.07
N SER A 16 17.80 10.04 -21.22
CA SER A 16 18.57 11.22 -20.84
C SER A 16 18.52 11.57 -19.36
N ILE A 17 18.12 10.65 -18.50
CA ILE A 17 18.09 10.82 -17.04
C ILE A 17 19.50 10.62 -16.50
N LYS A 18 19.97 11.59 -15.72
CA LYS A 18 21.33 11.60 -15.14
C LYS A 18 21.32 11.57 -13.61
N ASN A 19 20.19 11.87 -12.97
CA ASN A 19 20.07 11.96 -11.53
C ASN A 19 19.04 10.93 -11.03
N ILE A 20 19.44 10.12 -10.05
CA ILE A 20 18.61 9.06 -9.47
C ILE A 20 18.60 9.23 -7.94
N VAL A 21 17.42 9.29 -7.35
CA VAL A 21 17.27 9.27 -5.89
C VAL A 21 17.27 7.83 -5.41
N VAL A 22 18.05 7.52 -4.38
CA VAL A 22 18.10 6.19 -3.78
C VAL A 22 17.74 6.28 -2.30
N ALA A 23 16.95 5.32 -1.84
CA ALA A 23 16.63 5.16 -0.44
C ALA A 23 16.49 3.68 -0.06
N ARG A 24 16.39 3.43 1.23
CA ARG A 24 16.22 2.09 1.78
C ARG A 24 15.22 2.04 2.93
N ASP A 25 14.65 0.87 3.15
CA ASP A 25 13.85 0.59 4.35
C ASP A 25 14.72 0.22 5.57
N SER A 26 14.08 -0.14 6.68
CA SER A 26 14.71 -0.45 7.95
C SER A 26 15.28 -1.86 8.07
N ARG A 27 15.21 -2.69 7.02
CA ARG A 27 15.73 -4.06 7.05
C ARG A 27 17.23 -4.09 7.23
N SER A 28 17.73 -5.08 7.98
CA SER A 28 19.17 -5.23 8.25
C SER A 28 20.01 -5.36 6.97
N SER A 29 19.46 -6.00 5.93
CA SER A 29 20.12 -6.18 4.62
C SER A 29 20.08 -4.94 3.73
N SER A 30 19.18 -3.99 3.96
CA SER A 30 18.90 -2.90 3.02
C SER A 30 20.06 -1.92 2.86
N SER A 31 20.86 -1.67 3.92
CA SER A 31 22.02 -0.77 3.82
C SER A 31 23.06 -1.29 2.83
N ALA A 32 23.53 -2.52 3.02
CA ALA A 32 24.55 -3.12 2.14
C ALA A 32 24.05 -3.27 0.70
N LEU A 33 22.75 -3.55 0.52
CA LEU A 33 22.15 -3.65 -0.81
C LEU A 33 22.04 -2.29 -1.49
N ALA A 34 21.73 -1.22 -0.75
CA ALA A 34 21.69 0.16 -1.26
C ALA A 34 23.09 0.63 -1.68
N ASP A 35 24.10 0.41 -0.85
CA ASP A 35 25.49 0.76 -1.17
C ASP A 35 25.94 0.06 -2.46
N ALA A 36 25.65 -1.23 -2.61
CA ALA A 36 25.97 -1.97 -3.82
C ALA A 36 25.18 -1.45 -5.05
N LEU A 37 23.92 -1.08 -4.88
CA LEU A 37 23.07 -0.50 -5.94
C LEU A 37 23.65 0.84 -6.40
N ILE A 38 23.96 1.73 -5.45
CA ILE A 38 24.56 3.06 -5.69
C ILE A 38 25.85 2.93 -6.49
N ASN A 39 26.75 2.02 -6.09
CA ASN A 39 27.99 1.77 -6.80
C ASN A 39 27.74 1.43 -8.28
N GLY A 40 26.78 0.57 -8.58
CA GLY A 40 26.43 0.23 -9.96
C GLY A 40 25.84 1.42 -10.74
N ILE A 41 25.07 2.27 -10.08
CA ILE A 41 24.46 3.46 -10.69
C ILE A 41 25.56 4.47 -11.09
N ILE A 42 26.48 4.80 -10.18
CA ILE A 42 27.56 5.78 -10.45
C ILE A 42 28.55 5.25 -11.50
N GLU A 43 28.86 3.95 -11.50
CA GLU A 43 29.68 3.32 -12.55
C GLU A 43 29.07 3.50 -13.94
N SER A 44 27.76 3.58 -14.02
CA SER A 44 27.01 3.77 -15.27
C SER A 44 26.78 5.25 -15.61
N GLY A 45 27.30 6.19 -14.79
CA GLY A 45 27.32 7.62 -15.06
C GLY A 45 26.01 8.35 -14.77
N CYS A 46 25.25 7.89 -13.77
CA CYS A 46 24.17 8.65 -13.16
C CYS A 46 24.59 9.11 -11.76
N ASP A 47 24.38 10.40 -11.47
CA ASP A 47 24.53 10.95 -10.14
C ASP A 47 23.45 10.38 -9.21
N VAL A 48 23.81 10.19 -7.95
CA VAL A 48 22.91 9.65 -6.94
C VAL A 48 22.67 10.66 -5.84
N LEU A 49 21.41 10.88 -5.51
CA LEU A 49 20.97 11.52 -4.27
C LEU A 49 20.55 10.41 -3.29
N ASP A 50 21.43 10.07 -2.35
CA ASP A 50 21.10 9.11 -1.27
C ASP A 50 20.39 9.85 -0.14
N ILE A 51 19.13 9.53 0.07
CA ILE A 51 18.31 10.12 1.14
C ILE A 51 18.17 9.18 2.35
N GLY A 52 18.92 8.10 2.37
CA GLY A 52 19.03 7.22 3.52
C GLY A 52 17.83 6.33 3.76
N GLN A 53 17.47 6.15 5.04
CA GLN A 53 16.40 5.29 5.45
C GLN A 53 15.10 6.08 5.58
N VAL A 54 14.09 5.75 4.73
CA VAL A 54 12.81 6.45 4.66
C VAL A 54 11.67 5.52 4.23
N THR A 55 10.44 6.04 4.14
CA THR A 55 9.32 5.34 3.50
C THR A 55 9.43 5.41 1.98
N THR A 56 8.80 4.45 1.29
CA THR A 56 8.74 4.47 -0.19
C THR A 56 8.04 5.73 -0.71
N SER A 57 7.00 6.19 -0.02
CA SER A 57 6.26 7.40 -0.38
C SER A 57 7.13 8.66 -0.27
N ALA A 58 7.94 8.78 0.78
CA ALA A 58 8.89 9.89 0.92
C ALA A 58 9.94 9.88 -0.18
N LEU A 59 10.47 8.70 -0.56
CA LEU A 59 11.36 8.58 -1.73
C LEU A 59 10.68 9.08 -3.00
N PHE A 60 9.45 8.64 -3.27
CA PHE A 60 8.73 9.03 -4.48
C PHE A 60 8.39 10.51 -4.51
N PHE A 61 8.10 11.10 -3.35
CA PHE A 61 7.95 12.54 -3.21
C PHE A 61 9.24 13.28 -3.62
N VAL A 62 10.39 12.90 -3.08
CA VAL A 62 11.69 13.52 -3.42
C VAL A 62 12.00 13.32 -4.89
N ALA A 63 11.87 12.11 -5.41
CA ALA A 63 12.13 11.80 -6.81
C ALA A 63 11.26 12.65 -7.76
N HIS A 64 9.98 12.86 -7.43
CA HIS A 64 9.07 13.71 -8.20
C HIS A 64 9.58 15.16 -8.33
N HIS A 65 10.25 15.68 -7.32
CA HIS A 65 10.79 17.05 -7.28
C HIS A 65 12.20 17.18 -7.84
N THR A 66 12.83 16.08 -8.27
CA THR A 66 14.12 16.12 -8.98
C THR A 66 13.94 16.22 -10.49
N GLU A 67 14.97 16.71 -11.20
CA GLU A 67 14.96 16.82 -12.65
C GLU A 67 14.75 15.46 -13.34
N GLY A 68 15.38 14.39 -12.82
CA GLY A 68 15.27 13.03 -13.36
C GLY A 68 13.97 12.33 -13.04
N ARG A 69 13.18 12.81 -12.07
CA ARG A 69 11.95 12.18 -11.56
C ARG A 69 12.06 10.66 -11.41
N THR A 70 13.25 10.23 -10.98
CA THR A 70 13.62 8.82 -10.90
C THR A 70 14.09 8.49 -9.50
N GLY A 71 13.50 7.47 -8.90
CA GLY A 71 13.83 7.06 -7.54
C GLY A 71 13.78 5.54 -7.38
N ILE A 72 14.72 5.01 -6.61
CA ILE A 72 14.85 3.57 -6.35
C ILE A 72 14.86 3.32 -4.85
N MET A 73 13.89 2.55 -4.38
CA MET A 73 13.74 2.10 -3.00
C MET A 73 14.25 0.68 -2.85
N VAL A 74 15.21 0.47 -1.98
CA VAL A 74 15.62 -0.86 -1.54
C VAL A 74 14.70 -1.29 -0.40
N THR A 75 13.81 -2.24 -0.68
CA THR A 75 12.77 -2.67 0.28
C THR A 75 12.24 -4.05 -0.04
N GLY A 76 11.96 -4.83 0.99
CA GLY A 76 11.20 -6.07 0.87
C GLY A 76 9.67 -5.84 0.95
N GLY A 77 9.21 -4.61 1.14
CA GLY A 77 7.78 -4.30 1.28
C GLY A 77 7.14 -5.09 2.44
N SER A 78 6.10 -5.87 2.13
CA SER A 78 5.41 -6.74 3.10
C SER A 78 5.97 -8.16 3.19
N SER A 79 7.02 -8.49 2.45
CA SER A 79 7.64 -9.82 2.49
C SER A 79 8.37 -10.07 3.80
N SER A 80 8.70 -11.34 4.09
CA SER A 80 9.46 -11.72 5.28
C SER A 80 10.85 -11.05 5.31
N GLU A 81 11.50 -11.01 6.48
CA GLU A 81 12.79 -10.32 6.67
C GLU A 81 13.92 -10.87 5.78
N GLU A 82 13.83 -12.14 5.42
CA GLU A 82 14.81 -12.80 4.56
C GLU A 82 14.76 -12.35 3.09
N HIS A 83 13.65 -11.68 2.68
CA HIS A 83 13.46 -11.19 1.33
C HIS A 83 13.73 -9.70 1.25
N ASN A 84 14.36 -9.27 0.16
CA ASN A 84 14.54 -7.87 -0.16
C ASN A 84 14.40 -7.66 -1.67
N GLY A 85 14.20 -6.42 -2.10
CA GLY A 85 13.98 -6.12 -3.50
C GLY A 85 14.05 -4.63 -3.79
N LEU A 86 13.50 -4.25 -4.92
CA LEU A 86 13.45 -2.87 -5.37
C LEU A 86 12.03 -2.46 -5.74
N LYS A 87 11.64 -1.24 -5.32
CA LYS A 87 10.53 -0.49 -5.91
C LYS A 87 11.10 0.75 -6.54
N TRP A 88 10.68 1.15 -7.74
CA TRP A 88 11.22 2.34 -8.35
C TRP A 88 10.23 3.07 -9.24
N LEU A 89 10.55 4.34 -9.46
CA LEU A 89 9.99 5.18 -10.51
C LEU A 89 11.09 5.50 -11.52
N MET A 90 10.75 5.61 -12.78
CA MET A 90 11.62 6.16 -13.81
C MET A 90 10.83 7.19 -14.61
N ASN A 91 11.30 8.43 -14.63
CA ASN A 91 10.58 9.56 -15.23
C ASN A 91 9.13 9.68 -14.70
N ASP A 92 8.95 9.54 -13.40
CA ASP A 92 7.64 9.55 -12.71
C ASP A 92 6.66 8.44 -13.14
N GLU A 93 7.17 7.37 -13.77
CA GLU A 93 6.40 6.20 -14.16
C GLU A 93 6.87 4.95 -13.39
N MET A 94 5.92 4.14 -12.93
CA MET A 94 6.25 2.82 -12.37
C MET A 94 6.60 1.82 -13.48
N PRO A 95 7.44 0.80 -13.19
CA PRO A 95 7.83 -0.17 -14.20
C PRO A 95 6.61 -0.95 -14.72
N THR A 96 6.52 -1.07 -16.03
CA THR A 96 5.57 -1.92 -16.73
C THR A 96 6.17 -3.30 -17.01
N HIS A 97 5.35 -4.27 -17.39
CA HIS A 97 5.84 -5.57 -17.82
C HIS A 97 6.86 -5.46 -18.96
N GLN A 98 6.62 -4.56 -19.92
CA GLN A 98 7.53 -4.34 -21.05
C GLN A 98 8.86 -3.73 -20.60
N SER A 99 8.86 -2.73 -19.71
CA SER A 99 10.10 -2.14 -19.18
C SER A 99 10.88 -3.13 -18.31
N MET A 100 10.19 -4.01 -17.58
CA MET A 100 10.82 -5.09 -16.82
C MET A 100 11.52 -6.10 -17.73
N GLN A 101 10.89 -6.50 -18.84
CA GLN A 101 11.51 -7.40 -19.82
C GLN A 101 12.72 -6.74 -20.52
N ALA A 102 12.66 -5.44 -20.78
CA ALA A 102 13.80 -4.70 -21.35
C ALA A 102 14.96 -4.66 -20.36
N LEU A 103 14.68 -4.35 -19.10
CA LEU A 103 15.68 -4.37 -18.03
C LEU A 103 16.31 -5.75 -17.82
N GLN A 104 15.49 -6.80 -17.84
CA GLN A 104 15.97 -8.18 -17.73
C GLN A 104 16.94 -8.53 -18.85
N ARG A 105 16.59 -8.26 -20.11
CA ARG A 105 17.47 -8.49 -21.27
C ARG A 105 18.78 -7.74 -21.13
N ARG A 106 18.75 -6.47 -20.75
CA ARG A 106 19.93 -5.66 -20.49
C ARG A 106 20.82 -6.27 -19.41
N PHE A 107 20.21 -6.74 -18.31
CA PHE A 107 20.92 -7.37 -17.20
C PHE A 107 21.57 -8.70 -17.63
N GLU A 108 20.88 -9.54 -18.36
CA GLU A 108 21.38 -10.84 -18.86
C GLU A 108 22.53 -10.67 -19.84
N ASN A 109 22.43 -9.71 -20.77
CA ASN A 109 23.43 -9.42 -21.79
C ASN A 109 24.60 -8.56 -21.30
N ASN A 110 24.57 -8.07 -20.03
CA ASN A 110 25.56 -7.12 -19.49
C ASN A 110 25.73 -5.83 -20.33
N GLU A 111 24.61 -5.34 -20.92
CA GLU A 111 24.58 -4.11 -21.73
C GLU A 111 24.55 -2.86 -20.85
N PHE A 112 25.65 -2.56 -20.14
CA PHE A 112 25.75 -1.46 -19.22
C PHE A 112 26.58 -0.33 -19.78
N PHE A 113 26.12 0.91 -19.62
CA PHE A 113 26.99 2.08 -19.78
C PHE A 113 28.07 2.07 -18.70
N ARG A 114 29.28 2.48 -19.06
CA ARG A 114 30.40 2.62 -18.12
C ARG A 114 31.10 3.91 -18.43
N THR A 115 30.78 4.98 -17.69
CA THR A 115 31.35 6.32 -17.92
C THR A 115 32.12 6.84 -16.74
N GLY A 116 31.93 6.31 -15.54
CA GLY A 116 32.81 6.48 -14.37
C GLY A 116 32.93 7.85 -13.73
N ASN A 117 32.12 8.84 -14.10
CA ASN A 117 32.26 10.24 -13.64
C ASN A 117 31.02 10.76 -12.91
N ALA A 118 30.31 9.92 -12.18
CA ALA A 118 29.14 10.31 -11.42
C ALA A 118 29.46 10.45 -9.92
N SER A 119 28.68 11.24 -9.22
CA SER A 119 28.84 11.56 -7.81
C SER A 119 27.68 11.00 -6.96
N VAL A 120 27.94 10.91 -5.66
CA VAL A 120 26.91 10.63 -4.65
C VAL A 120 26.79 11.85 -3.75
N GLU A 121 25.58 12.34 -3.60
CA GLU A 121 25.21 13.35 -2.61
C GLU A 121 24.36 12.70 -1.53
N HIS A 122 24.60 12.99 -0.27
CA HIS A 122 23.82 12.54 0.87
C HIS A 122 22.99 13.70 1.41
N ASN A 123 21.67 13.55 1.43
CA ASN A 123 20.76 14.57 1.95
C ASN A 123 19.73 13.97 2.90
N ALA A 124 19.84 14.27 4.17
CA ALA A 124 18.91 13.85 5.20
C ALA A 124 17.79 14.89 5.50
N LEU A 125 17.82 16.06 4.88
CA LEU A 125 16.91 17.17 5.21
C LEU A 125 15.59 17.13 4.44
N PHE A 126 15.47 16.29 3.42
CA PHE A 126 14.25 16.17 2.60
C PHE A 126 13.01 15.76 3.41
N SER A 127 13.17 15.10 4.56
CA SER A 127 12.04 14.76 5.45
C SER A 127 11.27 15.99 5.90
N ASN A 128 11.94 17.13 6.09
CA ASN A 128 11.28 18.39 6.44
C ASN A 128 10.44 18.95 5.28
N GLU A 129 10.92 18.79 4.04
CA GLU A 129 10.17 19.21 2.85
C GLU A 129 8.92 18.34 2.65
N TYR A 130 9.05 17.03 2.83
CA TYR A 130 7.91 16.10 2.75
C TYR A 130 6.86 16.39 3.84
N ILE A 131 7.30 16.57 5.09
CA ILE A 131 6.41 16.91 6.21
C ILE A 131 5.77 18.28 5.97
N GLY A 132 6.54 19.28 5.55
CA GLY A 132 6.05 20.62 5.23
C GLY A 132 4.99 20.59 4.15
N SER A 133 5.22 19.85 3.06
CA SER A 133 4.24 19.71 1.98
C SER A 133 2.93 19.05 2.43
N ILE A 134 2.99 18.06 3.33
CA ILE A 134 1.77 17.48 3.93
C ILE A 134 1.06 18.53 4.80
N ALA A 135 1.80 19.29 5.61
CA ALA A 135 1.23 20.30 6.52
C ALA A 135 0.63 21.51 5.76
N ASP A 136 1.16 21.82 4.59
CA ASP A 136 0.61 22.87 3.73
C ASP A 136 -0.72 22.44 3.07
N GLU A 137 -0.89 21.13 2.83
CA GLU A 137 -2.09 20.58 2.17
C GLU A 137 -3.20 20.14 3.15
N VAL A 138 -2.83 19.72 4.36
CA VAL A 138 -3.73 19.11 5.34
C VAL A 138 -3.91 20.01 6.55
N HIS A 139 -5.16 20.36 6.86
CA HIS A 139 -5.49 21.29 7.92
C HIS A 139 -6.42 20.64 8.93
N ILE A 140 -5.96 20.46 10.17
CA ILE A 140 -6.79 19.92 11.23
C ILE A 140 -7.58 21.03 11.96
N ALA A 141 -8.87 20.79 12.17
CA ALA A 141 -9.77 21.77 12.77
C ALA A 141 -9.66 21.85 14.29
N ARG A 142 -9.20 20.78 14.94
CA ARG A 142 -8.95 20.70 16.39
C ARG A 142 -7.81 19.75 16.69
N PRO A 143 -7.05 19.93 17.78
CA PRO A 143 -6.08 18.94 18.23
C PRO A 143 -6.73 17.56 18.40
N MET A 144 -6.01 16.53 18.04
CA MET A 144 -6.44 15.14 18.21
C MET A 144 -5.34 14.34 18.89
N THR A 145 -5.72 13.44 19.80
CA THR A 145 -4.79 12.47 20.42
C THR A 145 -4.71 11.23 19.54
N ILE A 146 -3.53 10.95 19.03
CA ILE A 146 -3.26 9.86 18.07
C ILE A 146 -2.32 8.84 18.71
N VAL A 147 -2.71 7.57 18.72
CA VAL A 147 -1.78 6.47 19.00
C VAL A 147 -1.20 6.00 17.67
N LEU A 148 0.12 6.09 17.52
CA LEU A 148 0.84 5.73 16.30
C LEU A 148 1.68 4.47 16.51
N ASP A 149 1.39 3.42 15.74
CA ASP A 149 2.22 2.21 15.61
C ASP A 149 2.81 2.12 14.21
N CYS A 150 4.12 2.28 14.09
CA CYS A 150 4.85 2.16 12.83
C CYS A 150 5.46 0.76 12.63
N ALA A 151 5.07 -0.23 13.41
CA ALA A 151 5.57 -1.60 13.34
C ALA A 151 7.12 -1.69 13.34
N GLY A 152 7.83 -0.73 13.94
CA GLY A 152 9.28 -0.62 13.90
C GLY A 152 9.88 -0.30 12.52
N GLY A 153 9.06 0.09 11.55
CA GLY A 153 9.47 0.40 10.19
C GLY A 153 9.96 1.83 9.98
N SER A 154 10.28 2.16 8.72
CA SER A 154 10.84 3.46 8.34
C SER A 154 9.89 4.63 8.62
N ALA A 155 8.58 4.39 8.68
CA ALA A 155 7.60 5.42 9.06
C ALA A 155 7.79 5.96 10.48
N ALA A 156 8.45 5.21 11.37
CA ALA A 156 8.75 5.65 12.73
C ALA A 156 9.67 6.88 12.80
N GLN A 157 10.47 7.12 11.77
CA GLN A 157 11.35 8.29 11.71
C GLN A 157 10.63 9.59 11.36
N ILE A 158 9.58 9.50 10.56
CA ILE A 158 8.89 10.66 9.98
C ILE A 158 7.49 10.86 10.61
N GLY A 159 6.77 9.77 10.87
CA GLY A 159 5.36 9.80 11.31
C GLY A 159 5.11 10.62 12.56
N PRO A 160 5.85 10.44 13.67
CA PRO A 160 5.66 11.23 14.87
C PRO A 160 5.84 12.74 14.65
N SER A 161 6.90 13.12 13.91
CA SER A 161 7.17 14.53 13.60
C SER A 161 6.09 15.13 12.71
N MET A 162 5.64 14.40 11.69
CA MET A 162 4.55 14.82 10.81
C MET A 162 3.26 15.09 11.59
N LEU A 163 2.83 14.14 12.44
CA LEU A 163 1.61 14.29 13.22
C LEU A 163 1.70 15.44 14.23
N LYS A 164 2.87 15.63 14.87
CA LYS A 164 3.12 16.77 15.77
C LYS A 164 3.09 18.10 14.99
N THR A 165 3.65 18.15 13.77
CA THR A 165 3.60 19.34 12.91
C THR A 165 2.16 19.69 12.51
N LEU A 166 1.30 18.70 12.30
CA LEU A 166 -0.14 18.90 12.08
C LEU A 166 -0.89 19.37 13.35
N GLY A 167 -0.26 19.36 14.52
CA GLY A 167 -0.87 19.78 15.80
C GLY A 167 -1.55 18.65 16.56
N CYS A 168 -1.19 17.40 16.33
CA CYS A 168 -1.68 16.25 17.08
C CYS A 168 -0.85 15.99 18.35
N ASP A 169 -1.50 15.48 19.40
CA ASP A 169 -0.85 14.84 20.54
C ASP A 169 -0.57 13.38 20.18
N VAL A 170 0.72 12.98 20.17
CA VAL A 170 1.13 11.67 19.65
C VAL A 170 1.63 10.76 20.76
N ILE A 171 1.02 9.59 20.85
CA ILE A 171 1.47 8.47 21.71
C ILE A 171 2.12 7.45 20.78
N GLU A 172 3.41 7.24 20.94
CA GLU A 172 4.21 6.42 20.02
C GLU A 172 4.30 4.99 20.56
N LEU A 173 3.87 4.01 19.75
CA LEU A 173 4.11 2.59 19.94
C LEU A 173 5.15 2.11 18.93
N LYS A 174 6.09 1.24 19.38
CA LYS A 174 7.12 0.66 18.51
C LYS A 174 7.80 1.70 17.60
N SER A 175 8.07 2.87 18.19
CA SER A 175 8.71 4.00 17.51
C SER A 175 10.20 3.79 17.22
N HIS A 176 10.81 2.75 17.77
CA HIS A 176 12.20 2.42 17.53
C HIS A 176 12.29 1.54 16.29
N VAL A 177 12.97 2.03 15.28
CA VAL A 177 13.35 1.24 14.11
C VAL A 177 14.17 0.03 14.56
N GLY A 178 13.68 -1.18 14.34
CA GLY A 178 14.35 -2.37 14.86
C GLY A 178 13.73 -3.71 14.44
N HIS A 179 14.21 -4.75 15.04
CA HIS A 179 14.12 -6.16 14.67
C HIS A 179 12.73 -6.77 14.45
N ASN A 180 11.65 -6.06 14.71
CA ASN A 180 10.27 -6.55 14.53
C ASN A 180 9.52 -5.88 13.35
N ALA A 181 10.21 -5.10 12.54
CA ALA A 181 9.61 -4.33 11.45
C ALA A 181 8.87 -5.18 10.38
N ASN A 182 9.04 -6.50 10.40
CA ASN A 182 8.61 -7.40 9.35
C ASN A 182 7.76 -8.58 9.84
N GLN A 183 7.04 -8.42 10.95
CA GLN A 183 6.10 -9.44 11.38
C GLN A 183 4.98 -9.59 10.35
N THR A 184 4.67 -10.84 10.01
CA THR A 184 3.53 -11.18 9.18
C THR A 184 2.28 -10.52 9.77
N PHE A 185 1.53 -9.81 8.94
CA PHE A 185 0.28 -9.17 9.35
C PHE A 185 -0.67 -10.20 9.99
N SER A 186 -1.04 -9.97 11.24
CA SER A 186 -2.02 -10.76 11.96
C SER A 186 -2.98 -9.84 12.72
N LEU A 187 -4.15 -10.32 13.09
CA LEU A 187 -5.08 -9.52 13.90
C LEU A 187 -4.48 -9.15 15.26
N SER A 188 -3.69 -10.03 15.87
CA SER A 188 -2.98 -9.76 17.13
C SER A 188 -1.95 -8.63 17.02
N SER A 189 -1.54 -8.24 15.82
CA SER A 189 -0.67 -7.07 15.62
C SER A 189 -1.33 -5.76 16.05
N PHE A 190 -2.65 -5.72 16.18
CA PHE A 190 -3.40 -4.55 16.62
C PHE A 190 -3.75 -4.52 18.10
N ASP A 191 -3.52 -5.61 18.86
CA ASP A 191 -3.97 -5.71 20.26
C ASP A 191 -3.38 -4.59 21.13
N GLU A 192 -2.08 -4.31 21.00
CA GLU A 192 -1.41 -3.24 21.72
C GLU A 192 -1.92 -1.85 21.31
N LEU A 193 -2.17 -1.64 20.02
CA LEU A 193 -2.73 -0.39 19.48
C LEU A 193 -4.14 -0.16 20.03
N ILE A 194 -4.99 -1.19 19.99
CA ILE A 194 -6.37 -1.14 20.50
C ILE A 194 -6.40 -0.85 22.00
N GLU A 195 -5.55 -1.53 22.76
CA GLU A 195 -5.45 -1.31 24.21
C GLU A 195 -4.97 0.11 24.52
N SER A 196 -3.95 0.60 23.80
CA SER A 196 -3.42 1.94 23.98
C SER A 196 -4.45 3.02 23.63
N VAL A 197 -5.21 2.86 22.53
CA VAL A 197 -6.30 3.78 22.16
C VAL A 197 -7.32 3.90 23.29
N LYS A 198 -7.74 2.77 23.88
CA LYS A 198 -8.71 2.75 24.99
C LYS A 198 -8.15 3.36 26.27
N ASN A 199 -6.94 2.98 26.66
CA ASN A 199 -6.31 3.43 27.90
C ASN A 199 -6.05 4.93 27.92
N HIS A 200 -5.66 5.51 26.78
CA HIS A 200 -5.39 6.94 26.63
C HIS A 200 -6.62 7.75 26.17
N ARG A 201 -7.75 7.08 25.90
CA ARG A 201 -8.94 7.70 25.32
C ARG A 201 -8.61 8.51 24.04
N ALA A 202 -7.74 7.92 23.22
CA ALA A 202 -7.28 8.58 22.00
C ALA A 202 -8.41 8.71 20.97
N ASP A 203 -8.34 9.75 20.16
CA ASP A 203 -9.30 9.98 19.07
C ASP A 203 -9.17 8.94 17.97
N LEU A 204 -7.93 8.45 17.73
CA LEU A 204 -7.64 7.51 16.64
C LEU A 204 -6.35 6.74 16.91
N GLY A 205 -6.33 5.46 16.57
CA GLY A 205 -5.12 4.66 16.42
C GLY A 205 -4.73 4.55 14.95
N ILE A 206 -3.45 4.66 14.65
CA ILE A 206 -2.89 4.56 13.29
C ILE A 206 -1.83 3.46 13.28
N TYR A 207 -2.00 2.48 12.40
CA TYR A 207 -1.02 1.45 12.13
C TYR A 207 -0.43 1.65 10.73
N LEU A 208 0.90 1.80 10.66
CA LEU A 208 1.66 1.91 9.42
C LEU A 208 2.64 0.73 9.34
N PRO A 209 2.49 -0.18 8.37
CA PRO A 209 3.47 -1.26 8.17
C PRO A 209 4.84 -0.71 7.78
N SER A 210 5.85 -1.56 7.81
CA SER A 210 7.27 -1.22 7.70
C SER A 210 7.66 -0.34 6.52
N ASP A 211 6.96 -0.46 5.37
CA ASP A 211 7.23 0.33 4.15
C ASP A 211 6.52 1.69 4.11
N GLY A 212 5.59 1.95 5.04
CA GLY A 212 4.84 3.20 5.14
C GLY A 212 3.84 3.46 4.00
N CYS A 213 3.66 2.52 3.07
CA CYS A 213 2.77 2.70 1.91
C CYS A 213 1.29 2.46 2.22
N ARG A 214 0.98 1.83 3.35
CA ARG A 214 -0.36 1.42 3.73
C ARG A 214 -0.74 1.99 5.08
N VAL A 215 -2.03 2.08 5.34
CA VAL A 215 -2.55 2.50 6.65
C VAL A 215 -3.74 1.66 7.05
N THR A 216 -3.80 1.31 8.33
CA THR A 216 -4.98 0.74 8.97
C THR A 216 -5.29 1.56 10.21
N LEU A 217 -6.56 1.80 10.48
CA LEU A 217 -7.01 2.66 11.56
C LEU A 217 -7.74 1.87 12.64
N VAL A 218 -7.65 2.38 13.86
CA VAL A 218 -8.44 1.92 15.02
C VAL A 218 -9.20 3.14 15.54
N ASP A 219 -10.54 3.05 15.61
CA ASP A 219 -11.36 4.15 16.11
C ASP A 219 -11.28 4.31 17.63
N SER A 220 -11.88 5.34 18.17
CA SER A 220 -11.88 5.65 19.61
C SER A 220 -12.55 4.58 20.51
N SER A 221 -13.31 3.65 19.94
CA SER A 221 -13.87 2.49 20.65
C SER A 221 -12.93 1.28 20.68
N GLY A 222 -11.88 1.31 19.86
CA GLY A 222 -10.95 0.19 19.66
C GLY A 222 -11.37 -0.74 18.51
N LYS A 223 -12.30 -0.32 17.63
CA LYS A 223 -12.69 -1.09 16.46
C LYS A 223 -11.71 -0.83 15.32
N ILE A 224 -11.23 -1.91 14.66
CA ILE A 224 -10.40 -1.80 13.46
C ILE A 224 -11.26 -1.30 12.30
N ILE A 225 -10.83 -0.22 11.66
CA ILE A 225 -11.47 0.33 10.47
C ILE A 225 -10.69 -0.13 9.24
N TRP A 226 -11.27 -1.06 8.51
CA TRP A 226 -10.65 -1.63 7.33
C TRP A 226 -10.52 -0.60 6.20
N PRO A 227 -9.52 -0.74 5.29
CA PRO A 227 -9.22 0.26 4.26
C PRO A 227 -10.40 0.62 3.35
N ASP A 228 -11.25 -0.32 2.99
CA ASP A 228 -12.44 -0.05 2.18
C ASP A 228 -13.48 0.83 2.89
N ARG A 229 -13.62 0.71 4.22
CA ARG A 229 -14.43 1.64 5.03
C ARG A 229 -13.74 3.01 5.16
N GLN A 230 -12.41 3.02 5.30
CA GLN A 230 -11.65 4.28 5.24
C GLN A 230 -11.90 4.98 3.91
N MET A 231 -11.87 4.22 2.80
CA MET A 231 -12.15 4.75 1.47
C MET A 231 -13.56 5.34 1.32
N MET A 232 -14.58 4.79 2.00
CA MET A 232 -15.93 5.37 1.97
C MET A 232 -15.94 6.80 2.53
N LEU A 233 -15.19 7.02 3.61
CA LEU A 233 -15.06 8.34 4.24
C LEU A 233 -14.22 9.28 3.40
N LEU A 234 -13.07 8.82 2.91
CA LEU A 234 -12.18 9.58 2.03
C LEU A 234 -12.86 9.94 0.70
N ALA A 235 -13.61 9.02 0.10
CA ALA A 235 -14.36 9.29 -1.13
C ALA A 235 -15.45 10.35 -0.90
N ARG A 236 -16.11 10.34 0.27
CA ARG A 236 -17.07 11.38 0.65
C ARG A 236 -16.41 12.74 0.65
N ASP A 237 -15.24 12.87 1.25
CA ASP A 237 -14.48 14.13 1.33
C ASP A 237 -14.01 14.60 -0.05
N VAL A 238 -13.33 13.74 -0.80
CA VAL A 238 -12.83 14.05 -2.14
C VAL A 238 -13.95 14.50 -3.09
N LEU A 239 -15.11 13.87 -3.02
CA LEU A 239 -16.26 14.20 -3.88
C LEU A 239 -16.92 15.53 -3.51
N LEU A 240 -16.67 16.13 -2.35
CA LEU A 240 -17.11 17.51 -2.02
C LEU A 240 -16.42 18.52 -2.94
N SER A 241 -15.15 18.34 -3.23
CA SER A 241 -14.37 19.23 -4.12
C SER A 241 -14.35 18.76 -5.58
N ARG A 242 -14.54 17.47 -5.84
CA ARG A 242 -14.48 16.82 -7.15
C ARG A 242 -15.80 16.14 -7.49
N SER A 243 -16.90 16.92 -7.53
CA SER A 243 -18.24 16.39 -7.87
C SER A 243 -18.23 15.64 -9.21
N GLY A 244 -18.84 14.44 -9.23
CA GLY A 244 -18.81 13.56 -10.39
C GLY A 244 -17.47 12.84 -10.62
N GLY A 245 -16.50 13.00 -9.70
CA GLY A 245 -15.17 12.42 -9.81
C GLY A 245 -15.18 10.90 -9.87
N GLN A 246 -14.17 10.33 -10.51
CA GLN A 246 -13.93 8.88 -10.52
C GLN A 246 -13.14 8.49 -9.28
N ILE A 247 -13.52 7.35 -8.69
CA ILE A 247 -12.82 6.73 -7.57
C ILE A 247 -12.50 5.29 -7.96
N LEU A 248 -11.21 4.93 -7.96
CA LEU A 248 -10.76 3.59 -8.28
C LEU A 248 -10.79 2.71 -7.02
N HIS A 249 -11.21 1.46 -7.18
CA HIS A 249 -11.13 0.45 -6.12
C HIS A 249 -10.81 -0.93 -6.68
N ASP A 250 -10.23 -1.81 -5.87
CA ASP A 250 -9.96 -3.19 -6.28
C ASP A 250 -11.15 -4.13 -6.03
N THR A 251 -11.05 -5.34 -6.57
CA THR A 251 -12.06 -6.40 -6.45
C THR A 251 -12.27 -6.88 -5.02
N GLY A 252 -11.28 -6.69 -4.16
CA GLY A 252 -11.32 -7.09 -2.75
C GLY A 252 -12.03 -6.08 -1.83
N CYS A 253 -12.38 -4.90 -2.31
CA CYS A 253 -13.14 -3.92 -1.52
C CYS A 253 -14.59 -4.37 -1.29
N SER A 254 -15.18 -3.91 -0.18
CA SER A 254 -16.57 -4.16 0.19
C SER A 254 -17.54 -3.77 -0.93
N LYS A 255 -18.61 -4.56 -1.09
CA LYS A 255 -19.73 -4.25 -2.00
C LYS A 255 -20.38 -2.89 -1.72
N TYR A 256 -20.27 -2.38 -0.50
CA TYR A 256 -20.83 -1.10 -0.11
C TYR A 256 -20.01 0.09 -0.62
N LEU A 257 -18.71 -0.05 -0.90
CA LEU A 257 -17.86 1.05 -1.34
C LEU A 257 -18.37 1.68 -2.66
N PRO A 258 -18.60 0.93 -3.76
CA PRO A 258 -19.14 1.52 -4.98
C PRO A 258 -20.53 2.13 -4.81
N GLU A 259 -21.36 1.61 -3.91
CA GLU A 259 -22.68 2.18 -3.59
C GLU A 259 -22.53 3.54 -2.89
N GLN A 260 -21.63 3.65 -1.90
CA GLN A 260 -21.36 4.90 -1.20
C GLN A 260 -20.78 5.97 -2.15
N ILE A 261 -19.89 5.59 -3.06
CA ILE A 261 -19.36 6.50 -4.08
C ILE A 261 -20.50 7.04 -4.97
N LYS A 262 -21.37 6.17 -5.48
CA LYS A 262 -22.54 6.56 -6.30
C LYS A 262 -23.50 7.46 -5.51
N LYS A 263 -23.80 7.12 -4.25
CA LYS A 263 -24.67 7.90 -3.37
C LYS A 263 -24.18 9.34 -3.17
N ARG A 264 -22.85 9.56 -3.28
CA ARG A 264 -22.21 10.88 -3.20
C ARG A 264 -21.99 11.54 -4.57
N GLY A 265 -22.59 10.98 -5.64
CA GLY A 265 -22.49 11.52 -7.00
C GLY A 265 -21.18 11.21 -7.71
N GLY A 266 -20.33 10.34 -7.15
CA GLY A 266 -19.08 9.89 -7.78
C GLY A 266 -19.29 8.70 -8.71
N ARG A 267 -18.25 8.34 -9.44
CA ARG A 267 -18.24 7.21 -10.37
C ARG A 267 -17.21 6.19 -9.91
N PRO A 268 -17.65 5.04 -9.32
CA PRO A 268 -16.72 3.96 -8.96
C PRO A 268 -16.19 3.29 -10.22
N LEU A 269 -14.90 3.00 -10.23
CA LEU A 269 -14.23 2.29 -11.32
C LEU A 269 -13.38 1.16 -10.73
N LEU A 270 -13.64 -0.06 -11.18
CA LEU A 270 -12.88 -1.23 -10.76
C LEU A 270 -11.49 -1.21 -11.41
N CYS A 271 -10.46 -1.50 -10.63
CA CYS A 271 -9.07 -1.56 -11.07
C CYS A 271 -8.37 -2.79 -10.48
N LYS A 272 -7.38 -3.34 -11.22
CA LYS A 272 -6.56 -4.43 -10.70
C LYS A 272 -5.72 -3.95 -9.50
N SER A 273 -5.55 -4.83 -8.51
CA SER A 273 -4.88 -4.56 -7.24
C SER A 273 -3.35 -4.52 -7.35
N ASN A 274 -2.83 -3.85 -8.37
CA ASN A 274 -1.40 -3.66 -8.59
C ASN A 274 -1.08 -2.15 -8.55
N PRO A 275 -0.16 -1.67 -7.69
CA PRO A 275 0.16 -0.25 -7.54
C PRO A 275 0.54 0.45 -8.86
N ALA A 276 1.31 -0.21 -9.72
CA ALA A 276 1.68 0.36 -11.02
C ALA A 276 0.48 0.53 -11.95
N ILE A 277 -0.42 -0.47 -11.98
CA ILE A 277 -1.66 -0.40 -12.77
C ILE A 277 -2.58 0.69 -12.22
N ILE A 278 -2.75 0.74 -10.90
CA ILE A 278 -3.59 1.76 -10.23
C ILE A 278 -3.07 3.16 -10.58
N ARG A 279 -1.77 3.41 -10.43
CA ARG A 279 -1.18 4.72 -10.72
C ARG A 279 -1.32 5.11 -12.19
N THR A 280 -1.08 4.17 -13.10
CA THR A 280 -1.29 4.39 -14.54
C THR A 280 -2.75 4.72 -14.83
N THR A 281 -3.69 3.97 -14.25
CA THR A 281 -5.13 4.20 -14.43
C THR A 281 -5.56 5.54 -13.83
N LEU A 282 -5.03 5.93 -12.66
CA LEU A 282 -5.26 7.27 -12.07
C LEU A 282 -4.87 8.38 -13.04
N LYS A 283 -3.67 8.31 -13.62
CA LYS A 283 -3.19 9.30 -14.59
C LYS A 283 -4.05 9.34 -15.85
N GLN A 284 -4.42 8.18 -16.39
CA GLN A 284 -5.21 8.08 -17.63
C GLN A 284 -6.65 8.54 -17.46
N THR A 285 -7.27 8.27 -16.33
CA THR A 285 -8.68 8.57 -16.09
C THR A 285 -8.90 9.91 -15.40
N GLY A 286 -7.86 10.49 -14.81
CA GLY A 286 -7.98 11.66 -13.94
C GLY A 286 -8.75 11.39 -12.64
N ALA A 287 -8.86 10.12 -12.23
CA ALA A 287 -9.52 9.76 -10.99
C ALA A 287 -8.86 10.46 -9.80
N ALA A 288 -9.66 10.91 -8.85
CA ALA A 288 -9.19 11.74 -7.74
C ALA A 288 -8.64 10.94 -6.56
N LEU A 289 -9.12 9.71 -6.39
CA LEU A 289 -8.75 8.78 -5.32
C LEU A 289 -8.72 7.36 -5.87
N ALA A 290 -7.78 6.57 -5.40
CA ALA A 290 -7.80 5.13 -5.57
C ALA A 290 -7.44 4.42 -4.27
N GLY A 291 -7.88 3.16 -4.13
CA GLY A 291 -7.44 2.35 -3.01
C GLY A 291 -7.74 0.88 -3.17
N THR A 292 -7.08 0.11 -2.33
CA THR A 292 -7.21 -1.33 -2.25
C THR A 292 -7.65 -1.76 -0.85
N PHE A 293 -8.29 -2.89 -0.74
CA PHE A 293 -8.65 -3.43 0.57
C PHE A 293 -7.42 -3.76 1.46
N ARG A 294 -6.22 -3.82 0.87
CA ARG A 294 -4.96 -4.01 1.61
C ARG A 294 -4.39 -2.72 2.20
N GLY A 295 -5.03 -1.58 1.98
CA GLY A 295 -4.66 -0.30 2.60
C GLY A 295 -3.73 0.59 1.77
N HIS A 296 -3.45 0.24 0.51
CA HIS A 296 -2.83 1.19 -0.41
C HIS A 296 -3.85 2.25 -0.80
N LEU A 297 -3.56 3.50 -0.52
CA LEU A 297 -4.41 4.66 -0.82
C LEU A 297 -3.62 5.68 -1.65
N PHE A 298 -4.20 6.08 -2.76
CA PHE A 298 -3.57 6.96 -3.76
C PHE A 298 -4.43 8.20 -3.94
N PHE A 299 -3.91 9.35 -3.62
CA PHE A 299 -4.61 10.62 -3.78
C PHE A 299 -4.06 11.39 -4.98
N ASN A 300 -4.94 11.81 -5.88
CA ASN A 300 -4.63 12.58 -7.07
C ASN A 300 -5.47 13.88 -7.15
N ASP A 301 -6.17 14.19 -6.06
CA ASP A 301 -6.90 15.45 -5.89
C ASP A 301 -5.99 16.57 -5.40
N ARG A 302 -5.21 16.32 -4.34
CA ARG A 302 -4.28 17.25 -3.69
C ARG A 302 -2.91 16.64 -3.41
N TRP A 303 -2.58 15.46 -3.99
CA TRP A 303 -1.31 14.77 -3.83
C TRP A 303 -0.81 14.17 -5.13
N LEU A 304 0.31 13.47 -5.11
CA LEU A 304 1.09 13.09 -6.29
C LEU A 304 0.68 11.75 -6.94
N GLY A 305 -0.40 11.11 -6.48
CA GLY A 305 -0.96 9.91 -7.10
C GLY A 305 -0.15 8.62 -6.91
N PHE A 306 0.72 8.55 -5.90
CA PHE A 306 1.31 7.30 -5.41
C PHE A 306 0.70 6.89 -4.07
N ASP A 307 0.90 5.64 -3.66
CA ASP A 307 0.43 5.12 -2.39
C ASP A 307 1.24 5.69 -1.23
N ASP A 308 0.54 6.33 -0.30
CA ASP A 308 1.14 7.06 0.81
C ASP A 308 0.33 6.91 2.09
N GLY A 309 0.79 6.03 2.99
CA GLY A 309 0.11 5.77 4.25
C GLY A 309 0.14 6.94 5.22
N LEU A 310 1.22 7.72 5.23
CA LEU A 310 1.34 8.92 6.08
C LEU A 310 0.40 10.03 5.61
N TYR A 311 0.37 10.32 4.30
CA TYR A 311 -0.56 11.28 3.74
C TYR A 311 -2.03 10.84 3.93
N ALA A 312 -2.32 9.55 3.72
CA ALA A 312 -3.65 9.00 3.93
C ALA A 312 -4.11 9.13 5.39
N ALA A 313 -3.21 8.90 6.35
CA ALA A 313 -3.47 9.12 7.77
C ALA A 313 -3.76 10.61 8.07
N ALA A 314 -2.96 11.52 7.52
CA ALA A 314 -3.15 12.96 7.66
C ALA A 314 -4.53 13.42 7.11
N ARG A 315 -4.92 12.95 5.91
CA ARG A 315 -6.23 13.22 5.31
C ARG A 315 -7.39 12.68 6.16
N MET A 316 -7.21 11.52 6.78
CA MET A 316 -8.23 10.99 7.68
C MET A 316 -8.37 11.83 8.95
N ILE A 317 -7.26 12.29 9.53
CA ILE A 317 -7.27 13.19 10.68
C ILE A 317 -7.94 14.51 10.33
N GLU A 318 -7.67 15.10 9.14
CA GLU A 318 -8.32 16.30 8.65
C GLU A 318 -9.86 16.15 8.68
N ILE A 319 -10.37 15.05 8.13
CA ILE A 319 -11.81 14.76 8.10
C ILE A 319 -12.38 14.60 9.52
N LEU A 320 -11.74 13.77 10.34
CA LEU A 320 -12.23 13.47 11.69
C LEU A 320 -12.13 14.67 12.63
N SER A 321 -11.11 15.53 12.49
CA SER A 321 -10.97 16.75 13.28
C SER A 321 -12.06 17.77 13.00
N SER A 322 -12.62 17.75 11.80
CA SER A 322 -13.72 18.66 11.38
C SER A 322 -15.09 18.21 11.88
N ASP A 323 -15.25 16.96 12.34
CA ASP A 323 -16.49 16.44 12.93
C ASP A 323 -16.45 16.63 14.47
N GLN A 324 -17.57 17.07 15.07
CA GLN A 324 -17.67 17.26 16.51
C GLN A 324 -17.80 15.92 17.29
N ARG A 325 -18.13 14.86 16.59
CA ARG A 325 -18.25 13.50 17.16
C ARG A 325 -16.89 12.84 17.26
N ASN A 326 -16.80 11.78 18.06
CA ASN A 326 -15.63 10.92 18.10
C ASN A 326 -15.55 10.05 16.82
N SER A 327 -14.39 9.49 16.56
CA SER A 327 -14.14 8.69 15.35
C SER A 327 -15.06 7.46 15.24
N ALA A 328 -15.39 6.81 16.35
CA ALA A 328 -16.30 5.67 16.37
C ALA A 328 -17.68 6.06 15.82
N ALA A 329 -18.26 7.16 16.30
CA ALA A 329 -19.57 7.63 15.84
C ALA A 329 -19.55 8.07 14.36
N VAL A 330 -18.42 8.60 13.86
CA VAL A 330 -18.28 8.97 12.44
C VAL A 330 -18.24 7.71 11.56
N PHE A 331 -17.51 6.69 11.97
CA PHE A 331 -17.45 5.43 11.22
C PHE A 331 -18.72 4.59 11.33
N ASP A 332 -19.49 4.70 12.41
CA ASP A 332 -20.77 3.99 12.56
C ASP A 332 -21.85 4.50 11.58
N ASP A 333 -21.71 5.71 11.03
CA ASP A 333 -22.59 6.20 9.95
C ASP A 333 -22.36 5.47 8.60
N LEU A 334 -21.27 4.73 8.46
CA LEU A 334 -20.95 3.99 7.24
C LEU A 334 -21.51 2.58 7.30
N PRO A 335 -21.99 2.02 6.18
CA PRO A 335 -22.41 0.63 6.14
C PRO A 335 -21.25 -0.28 6.56
N ASP A 336 -21.60 -1.32 7.29
CA ASP A 336 -20.64 -2.33 7.74
C ASP A 336 -21.13 -3.73 7.38
N SER A 337 -20.22 -4.66 7.36
CA SER A 337 -20.44 -6.06 7.06
C SER A 337 -19.53 -6.94 7.92
N ILE A 338 -19.89 -8.18 8.04
CA ILE A 338 -19.00 -9.18 8.64
C ILE A 338 -18.00 -9.57 7.57
N ASN A 339 -16.73 -9.30 7.79
CA ASN A 339 -15.70 -9.57 6.81
C ASN A 339 -14.43 -10.15 7.44
N THR A 340 -13.66 -10.86 6.63
CA THR A 340 -12.35 -11.37 7.02
C THR A 340 -11.26 -10.34 6.67
N PRO A 341 -10.12 -10.35 7.38
CA PRO A 341 -8.91 -9.75 6.83
C PRO A 341 -8.50 -10.48 5.54
N ALA A 342 -7.41 -10.02 4.91
CA ALA A 342 -6.74 -10.78 3.86
C ALA A 342 -6.21 -12.09 4.46
N LEU A 343 -6.80 -13.22 4.07
CA LEU A 343 -6.36 -14.56 4.48
C LEU A 343 -5.33 -15.06 3.48
N GLN A 344 -4.25 -15.66 3.96
CA GLN A 344 -3.16 -16.11 3.09
C GLN A 344 -3.04 -17.63 3.10
N ILE A 345 -2.76 -18.20 1.94
CA ILE A 345 -2.36 -19.59 1.77
C ILE A 345 -1.01 -19.60 1.07
N ALA A 346 0.02 -20.04 1.78
CA ALA A 346 1.35 -20.20 1.21
C ALA A 346 1.37 -21.33 0.18
N LEU A 347 1.88 -21.06 -1.01
CA LEU A 347 2.14 -22.04 -2.06
C LEU A 347 3.53 -21.75 -2.66
N PRO A 348 4.23 -22.77 -3.17
CA PRO A 348 5.46 -22.56 -3.92
C PRO A 348 5.28 -21.63 -5.12
N ASP A 349 6.35 -20.96 -5.54
CA ASP A 349 6.35 -20.14 -6.74
C ASP A 349 5.83 -20.93 -7.96
N ASN A 350 5.02 -20.27 -8.78
CA ASN A 350 4.30 -20.82 -9.95
C ASN A 350 3.15 -21.81 -9.63
N ASP A 351 2.96 -22.28 -8.41
CA ASP A 351 1.84 -23.17 -8.08
C ASP A 351 0.54 -22.38 -7.89
N ALA A 352 0.63 -21.14 -7.45
CA ALA A 352 -0.55 -20.28 -7.22
C ALA A 352 -1.33 -20.01 -8.52
N GLU A 353 -0.64 -19.68 -9.61
CA GLU A 353 -1.29 -19.41 -10.92
C GLU A 353 -1.95 -20.68 -11.45
N ARG A 354 -1.23 -21.80 -11.44
CA ARG A 354 -1.79 -23.11 -11.84
C ARG A 354 -2.99 -23.52 -11.01
N PHE A 355 -2.93 -23.26 -9.70
CA PHE A 355 -4.04 -23.55 -8.80
C PHE A 355 -5.29 -22.73 -9.15
N ILE A 356 -5.13 -21.43 -9.41
CA ILE A 356 -6.23 -20.55 -9.85
C ILE A 356 -6.79 -21.00 -11.19
N GLU A 357 -5.95 -21.36 -12.17
CA GLU A 357 -6.40 -21.90 -13.47
C GLU A 357 -7.20 -23.17 -13.31
N GLN A 358 -6.75 -24.10 -12.48
CA GLN A 358 -7.49 -25.32 -12.16
C GLN A 358 -8.82 -25.01 -11.47
N LEU A 359 -8.82 -24.09 -10.51
CA LEU A 359 -10.02 -23.67 -9.80
C LEU A 359 -11.05 -23.05 -10.77
N ILE A 360 -10.60 -22.18 -11.69
CA ILE A 360 -11.46 -21.59 -12.73
C ILE A 360 -12.09 -22.66 -13.62
N SER A 361 -11.33 -23.69 -13.98
CA SER A 361 -11.79 -24.73 -14.92
C SER A 361 -12.68 -25.80 -14.30
N GLN A 362 -12.56 -26.06 -12.98
CA GLN A 362 -13.15 -27.25 -12.33
C GLN A 362 -14.17 -26.88 -11.25
N ALA A 363 -14.07 -25.71 -10.62
CA ALA A 363 -14.91 -25.38 -9.48
C ALA A 363 -16.36 -25.08 -9.90
N GLN A 364 -17.28 -25.48 -9.03
CA GLN A 364 -18.72 -25.24 -9.18
C GLN A 364 -19.22 -24.42 -8.01
N PHE A 365 -19.29 -23.12 -8.22
CA PHE A 365 -19.82 -22.19 -7.22
C PHE A 365 -21.30 -21.84 -7.51
N ASN A 366 -22.07 -21.68 -6.45
CA ASN A 366 -23.41 -21.12 -6.53
C ASN A 366 -23.34 -19.60 -6.35
N GLY A 367 -23.50 -18.85 -7.43
CA GLY A 367 -23.43 -17.38 -7.41
C GLY A 367 -22.97 -16.81 -8.76
N HIS A 368 -22.88 -15.50 -8.83
CA HIS A 368 -22.23 -14.82 -9.95
C HIS A 368 -20.71 -14.94 -9.82
N ILE A 369 -20.06 -15.39 -10.88
CA ILE A 369 -18.61 -15.60 -10.88
C ILE A 369 -17.94 -14.56 -11.77
N ASP A 370 -16.97 -13.82 -11.20
CA ASP A 370 -16.03 -12.96 -11.92
C ASP A 370 -14.63 -13.56 -11.84
N THR A 371 -13.99 -13.73 -12.99
CA THR A 371 -12.65 -14.31 -13.11
C THR A 371 -11.59 -13.30 -13.58
N SER A 372 -11.89 -12.01 -13.54
CA SER A 372 -11.00 -10.94 -14.02
C SER A 372 -9.70 -10.80 -13.19
N GLU A 373 -9.76 -11.18 -11.91
CA GLU A 373 -8.63 -11.10 -10.97
C GLU A 373 -8.67 -12.29 -9.98
N GLY A 374 -8.52 -13.50 -10.49
CA GLY A 374 -8.72 -14.74 -9.73
C GLY A 374 -10.16 -15.24 -9.85
N ILE A 375 -10.79 -15.61 -8.73
CA ILE A 375 -12.21 -15.96 -8.70
C ILE A 375 -12.90 -15.16 -7.60
N LYS A 376 -13.88 -14.35 -7.98
CA LYS A 376 -14.84 -13.72 -7.07
C LYS A 376 -16.20 -14.35 -7.28
N VAL A 377 -16.81 -14.82 -6.20
CA VAL A 377 -18.14 -15.39 -6.20
C VAL A 377 -19.07 -14.49 -5.40
N GLU A 378 -20.10 -13.97 -6.04
CA GLU A 378 -21.06 -13.07 -5.43
C GLU A 378 -22.42 -13.75 -5.25
N MET A 379 -22.95 -13.69 -4.04
CA MET A 379 -24.27 -14.12 -3.62
C MET A 379 -25.08 -12.91 -3.13
N PRO A 380 -26.39 -12.98 -2.97
CA PRO A 380 -27.20 -11.83 -2.54
C PRO A 380 -26.73 -11.16 -1.25
N ASN A 381 -26.21 -11.92 -0.29
CA ASN A 381 -25.82 -11.46 1.04
C ASN A 381 -24.39 -11.85 1.46
N ALA A 382 -23.58 -12.33 0.52
CA ALA A 382 -22.17 -12.67 0.77
C ALA A 382 -21.39 -12.67 -0.52
N TRP A 383 -20.07 -12.49 -0.41
CA TRP A 383 -19.14 -12.76 -1.49
C TRP A 383 -17.82 -13.32 -0.95
N GLY A 384 -17.11 -14.05 -1.79
CA GLY A 384 -15.76 -14.53 -1.53
C GLY A 384 -14.86 -14.30 -2.72
N LEU A 385 -13.60 -14.01 -2.46
CA LEU A 385 -12.54 -13.80 -3.44
C LEU A 385 -11.36 -14.70 -3.13
N ILE A 386 -10.78 -15.31 -4.16
CA ILE A 386 -9.46 -15.94 -4.13
C ILE A 386 -8.66 -15.51 -5.35
N ARG A 387 -7.40 -15.12 -5.15
CA ARG A 387 -6.49 -14.72 -6.23
C ARG A 387 -5.05 -14.99 -5.86
N CYS A 388 -4.13 -14.92 -6.84
CA CYS A 388 -2.71 -14.92 -6.56
C CYS A 388 -2.33 -13.71 -5.71
N SER A 389 -1.41 -13.90 -4.77
CA SER A 389 -0.81 -12.81 -4.01
C SER A 389 0.09 -11.98 -4.93
N THR A 390 0.07 -10.65 -4.77
CA THR A 390 0.93 -9.73 -5.50
C THR A 390 2.22 -9.38 -4.76
N SER A 391 2.36 -9.84 -3.52
CA SER A 391 3.47 -9.47 -2.63
C SER A 391 4.21 -10.67 -2.03
N GLU A 392 3.62 -11.84 -2.06
CA GLU A 392 4.19 -13.07 -1.47
C GLU A 392 3.79 -14.27 -2.33
N SER A 393 4.54 -15.36 -2.24
CA SER A 393 4.20 -16.61 -2.93
C SER A 393 2.95 -17.22 -2.31
N GLY A 394 1.92 -17.46 -3.13
CA GLY A 394 0.68 -18.10 -2.68
C GLY A 394 -0.59 -17.38 -3.08
N LEU A 395 -1.65 -17.62 -2.32
CA LEU A 395 -3.00 -17.14 -2.59
C LEU A 395 -3.46 -16.18 -1.49
N VAL A 396 -4.29 -15.22 -1.87
CA VAL A 396 -5.00 -14.32 -0.95
C VAL A 396 -6.49 -14.56 -1.10
N LEU A 397 -7.17 -14.73 0.05
CA LEU A 397 -8.61 -14.85 0.10
C LEU A 397 -9.21 -13.74 0.94
N ARG A 398 -10.45 -13.39 0.64
CA ARG A 398 -11.29 -12.52 1.45
C ARG A 398 -12.75 -12.92 1.32
N PHE A 399 -13.46 -12.79 2.43
CA PHE A 399 -14.91 -13.05 2.50
C PHE A 399 -15.62 -11.88 3.17
N GLU A 400 -16.82 -11.60 2.71
CA GLU A 400 -17.71 -10.59 3.29
C GLU A 400 -19.15 -11.09 3.23
N ALA A 401 -19.92 -10.84 4.28
CA ALA A 401 -21.32 -11.21 4.35
C ALA A 401 -22.13 -10.27 5.25
N ASP A 402 -23.45 -10.28 5.07
CA ASP A 402 -24.37 -9.48 5.87
C ASP A 402 -24.70 -10.17 7.22
N THR A 403 -24.53 -11.51 7.30
CA THR A 403 -24.75 -12.30 8.53
C THR A 403 -23.68 -13.37 8.72
N PRO A 404 -23.46 -13.84 9.97
CA PRO A 404 -22.51 -14.92 10.24
C PRO A 404 -22.80 -16.21 9.44
N GLU A 405 -24.08 -16.57 9.29
CA GLU A 405 -24.50 -17.77 8.57
C GLU A 405 -24.24 -17.65 7.06
N ALA A 406 -24.33 -16.42 6.51
CA ALA A 406 -24.00 -16.17 5.11
C ALA A 406 -22.47 -16.23 4.89
N LEU A 407 -21.69 -15.76 5.86
CA LEU A 407 -20.23 -15.87 5.84
C LEU A 407 -19.81 -17.35 5.86
N GLU A 408 -20.35 -18.14 6.76
CA GLU A 408 -20.05 -19.56 6.85
C GLU A 408 -20.44 -20.34 5.57
N ARG A 409 -21.57 -19.99 4.95
CA ARG A 409 -22.00 -20.61 3.68
C ARG A 409 -21.01 -20.33 2.55
N ILE A 410 -20.58 -19.10 2.37
CA ILE A 410 -19.63 -18.77 1.30
C ILE A 410 -18.26 -19.38 1.56
N GLN A 411 -17.77 -19.34 2.80
CA GLN A 411 -16.54 -20.01 3.19
C GLN A 411 -16.59 -21.52 2.96
N THR A 412 -17.71 -22.16 3.29
CA THR A 412 -17.90 -23.60 3.06
C THR A 412 -17.86 -23.95 1.58
N GLN A 413 -18.44 -23.13 0.69
CA GLN A 413 -18.32 -23.34 -0.75
C GLN A 413 -16.86 -23.30 -1.20
N PHE A 414 -16.11 -22.25 -0.80
CA PHE A 414 -14.71 -22.14 -1.14
C PHE A 414 -13.90 -23.31 -0.58
N ARG A 415 -14.10 -23.67 0.70
CA ARG A 415 -13.43 -24.82 1.33
C ARG A 415 -13.61 -26.10 0.52
N ASN A 416 -14.83 -26.39 0.13
CA ASN A 416 -15.15 -27.59 -0.63
C ASN A 416 -14.46 -27.63 -1.99
N GLU A 417 -14.47 -26.51 -2.73
CA GLU A 417 -13.85 -26.43 -4.05
C GLU A 417 -12.31 -26.46 -3.99
N LEU A 418 -11.72 -25.80 -2.99
CA LEU A 418 -10.28 -25.82 -2.78
C LEU A 418 -9.76 -27.21 -2.42
N LEU A 419 -10.46 -27.92 -1.53
CA LEU A 419 -10.08 -29.26 -1.11
C LEU A 419 -10.27 -30.32 -2.21
N LYS A 420 -11.15 -30.10 -3.21
CA LYS A 420 -11.23 -30.97 -4.39
C LYS A 420 -9.96 -30.91 -5.23
N ILE A 421 -9.35 -29.72 -5.36
CA ILE A 421 -8.13 -29.52 -6.17
C ILE A 421 -6.89 -29.98 -5.40
N LYS A 422 -6.80 -29.60 -4.12
CA LYS A 422 -5.66 -29.93 -3.26
C LYS A 422 -6.14 -30.36 -1.87
N PRO A 423 -6.36 -31.66 -1.67
CA PRO A 423 -6.96 -32.20 -0.41
C PRO A 423 -6.12 -31.92 0.86
N ASP A 424 -4.83 -31.69 0.72
CA ASP A 424 -3.87 -31.41 1.79
C ASP A 424 -3.61 -29.92 2.03
N ILE A 425 -4.34 -29.03 1.35
CA ILE A 425 -4.17 -27.58 1.53
C ILE A 425 -4.63 -27.13 2.92
N SER A 426 -3.78 -26.39 3.62
CA SER A 426 -4.14 -25.78 4.91
C SER A 426 -4.96 -24.51 4.67
N LEU A 427 -6.18 -24.49 5.15
CA LEU A 427 -7.09 -23.34 4.99
C LEU A 427 -7.14 -22.51 6.28
N PRO A 428 -7.02 -21.17 6.19
CA PRO A 428 -7.02 -20.27 7.35
C PRO A 428 -8.43 -19.87 7.82
N PHE A 429 -9.51 -20.60 7.40
CA PHE A 429 -10.91 -20.30 7.71
C PHE A 429 -11.76 -21.55 7.80
#